data_795083af17b0b613c4231bbbec603c6b
#
_entry.id   795083af17b0b613c4231bbbec603c6b
#
_cell.length_a   1.000
_cell.length_b   1.000
_cell.length_c   1.000
_cell.angle_alpha   90.00
_cell.angle_beta   90.00
_cell.angle_gamma   90.00
#
_symmetry.space_group_name_H-M   'P 1'
#
loop_
_entity.id
_entity.type
_entity.pdbx_description
1 polymer ?
#
loop_
_entity_poly.entity_id
_entity_poly.type
_entity_poly.pdbx_seq_one_letter_code
_entity_poly.pdbx_strand_id
1 'polypeptide(L)'
;MAAMTTFRDAVGSWAAGGSAGPAGEAAASLGLRTAVLLEGPSDLATVEALAALRGRDLAAEGVCVLSMDGAMNAGRFARVLGPPGLGLRLTGLCDERERPYYDRGLERAGAPRDGVFVCVADLEEELIRALGAQRVEETVRAEGDLRAWRTFRSQPAQRGRSRERQLRRFLGTRKGRKIRYGRVLAEALRPGEVPAPLEGLFSRL
;
A
#
# COMPACT_ATOMS: atom_id res chain seq x y z
N MET A 1 11.51 -13.92 3.83
CA MET A 1 11.25 -13.08 2.63
C MET A 1 10.97 -13.91 1.38
N ALA A 2 11.79 -14.87 0.96
CA ALA A 2 11.57 -15.66 -0.25
C ALA A 2 10.18 -16.36 -0.28
N ALA A 3 9.76 -17.01 0.80
CA ALA A 3 8.49 -17.71 0.86
C ALA A 3 7.27 -16.79 0.67
N MET A 4 7.30 -15.56 1.22
CA MET A 4 6.24 -14.58 1.03
C MET A 4 6.18 -14.07 -0.43
N THR A 5 7.33 -13.91 -1.09
CA THR A 5 7.37 -13.55 -2.51
C THR A 5 6.74 -14.66 -3.36
N THR A 6 7.13 -15.92 -3.13
CA THR A 6 6.54 -17.09 -3.80
C THR A 6 5.01 -17.14 -3.60
N PHE A 7 4.53 -16.87 -2.39
CA PHE A 7 3.09 -16.80 -2.12
C PHE A 7 2.41 -15.69 -2.93
N ARG A 8 2.98 -14.48 -2.94
CA ARG A 8 2.44 -13.33 -3.71
C ARG A 8 2.34 -13.65 -5.20
N ASP A 9 3.37 -14.28 -5.76
CA ASP A 9 3.41 -14.68 -7.18
C ASP A 9 2.34 -15.74 -7.48
N ALA A 10 2.19 -16.74 -6.60
CA ALA A 10 1.18 -17.78 -6.73
C ALA A 10 -0.25 -17.21 -6.66
N VAL A 11 -0.51 -16.27 -5.74
CA VAL A 11 -1.79 -15.56 -5.64
C VAL A 11 -2.07 -14.73 -6.90
N GLY A 12 -1.07 -14.00 -7.39
CA GLY A 12 -1.19 -13.23 -8.64
C GLY A 12 -1.54 -14.12 -9.83
N SER A 13 -0.87 -15.25 -9.97
CA SER A 13 -1.16 -16.26 -11.00
C SER A 13 -2.58 -16.81 -10.87
N TRP A 14 -3.00 -17.19 -9.66
CA TRP A 14 -4.37 -17.69 -9.41
C TRP A 14 -5.43 -16.62 -9.70
N ALA A 15 -5.22 -15.38 -9.27
CA ALA A 15 -6.13 -14.28 -9.56
C ALA A 15 -6.27 -14.01 -11.06
N ALA A 16 -5.24 -14.36 -11.85
CA ALA A 16 -5.25 -14.27 -13.31
C ALA A 16 -5.87 -15.50 -14.00
N GLY A 17 -6.33 -16.52 -13.24
CA GLY A 17 -6.96 -17.74 -13.77
C GLY A 17 -6.09 -18.99 -13.70
N GLY A 18 -4.94 -18.92 -13.05
CA GLY A 18 -4.07 -20.09 -12.81
C GLY A 18 -4.56 -21.02 -11.69
N SER A 19 -3.70 -21.97 -11.30
CA SER A 19 -4.02 -22.99 -10.28
C SER A 19 -4.03 -22.41 -8.87
N ALA A 20 -4.96 -22.86 -8.04
CA ALA A 20 -5.06 -22.52 -6.61
C ALA A 20 -4.02 -23.23 -5.73
N GLY A 21 -3.57 -24.44 -6.13
CA GLY A 21 -2.72 -25.32 -5.32
C GLY A 21 -1.49 -24.63 -4.73
N PRO A 22 -0.62 -24.02 -5.56
CA PRO A 22 0.60 -23.38 -5.06
C PRO A 22 0.34 -22.25 -4.03
N ALA A 23 -0.75 -21.49 -4.20
CA ALA A 23 -1.11 -20.44 -3.25
C ALA A 23 -1.62 -21.04 -1.93
N GLY A 24 -2.42 -22.11 -1.98
CA GLY A 24 -2.91 -22.83 -0.81
C GLY A 24 -1.80 -23.47 0.02
N GLU A 25 -0.88 -24.16 -0.63
CA GLU A 25 0.29 -24.78 0.02
C GLU A 25 1.18 -23.74 0.70
N ALA A 26 1.48 -22.64 0.00
CA ALA A 26 2.28 -21.54 0.55
C ALA A 26 1.58 -20.83 1.71
N ALA A 27 0.27 -20.59 1.62
CA ALA A 27 -0.52 -20.00 2.70
C ALA A 27 -0.50 -20.85 3.97
N ALA A 28 -0.70 -22.17 3.82
CA ALA A 28 -0.66 -23.13 4.93
C ALA A 28 0.74 -23.17 5.58
N SER A 29 1.79 -23.26 4.76
CA SER A 29 3.19 -23.28 5.22
C SER A 29 3.57 -22.03 6.00
N LEU A 30 3.05 -20.87 5.59
CA LEU A 30 3.30 -19.57 6.25
C LEU A 30 2.34 -19.28 7.42
N GLY A 31 1.35 -20.14 7.68
CA GLY A 31 0.36 -19.92 8.71
C GLY A 31 -0.46 -18.63 8.52
N LEU A 32 -0.76 -18.28 7.26
CA LEU A 32 -1.44 -17.02 6.94
C LEU A 32 -2.89 -17.03 7.45
N ARG A 33 -3.30 -15.92 8.04
CA ARG A 33 -4.66 -15.67 8.56
C ARG A 33 -5.29 -14.40 8.02
N THR A 34 -4.47 -13.42 7.63
CA THR A 34 -4.94 -12.10 7.18
C THR A 34 -4.23 -11.70 5.89
N ALA A 35 -4.99 -11.15 4.95
CA ALA A 35 -4.47 -10.55 3.74
C ALA A 35 -4.78 -9.06 3.70
N VAL A 36 -3.76 -8.26 3.49
CA VAL A 36 -3.84 -6.81 3.30
C VAL A 36 -3.83 -6.52 1.81
N LEU A 37 -4.92 -5.99 1.29
CA LEU A 37 -5.10 -5.64 -0.12
C LEU A 37 -4.72 -4.19 -0.35
N LEU A 38 -3.69 -3.94 -1.15
CA LEU A 38 -3.19 -2.62 -1.50
C LEU A 38 -3.25 -2.42 -3.02
N GLU A 39 -3.45 -1.19 -3.45
CA GLU A 39 -3.56 -0.89 -4.87
C GLU A 39 -2.26 -1.17 -5.61
N GLY A 40 -1.15 -0.66 -5.09
CA GLY A 40 0.11 -0.66 -5.80
C GLY A 40 1.34 -0.97 -4.95
N PRO A 41 2.50 -1.11 -5.61
CA PRO A 41 3.76 -1.43 -4.94
C PRO A 41 4.29 -0.30 -4.04
N SER A 42 3.84 0.96 -4.23
CA SER A 42 4.18 2.07 -3.32
C SER A 42 3.50 1.91 -1.97
N ASP A 43 2.22 1.52 -1.98
CA ASP A 43 1.46 1.31 -0.74
C ASP A 43 2.01 0.12 0.03
N LEU A 44 2.38 -0.95 -0.70
CA LEU A 44 3.05 -2.11 -0.11
C LEU A 44 4.37 -1.71 0.56
N ALA A 45 5.21 -0.93 -0.11
CA ALA A 45 6.47 -0.45 0.44
C ALA A 45 6.25 0.43 1.69
N THR A 46 5.19 1.24 1.71
CA THR A 46 4.80 2.07 2.86
C THR A 46 4.40 1.20 4.06
N VAL A 47 3.52 0.21 3.85
CA VAL A 47 3.03 -0.66 4.92
C VAL A 47 4.16 -1.52 5.49
N GLU A 48 5.01 -2.09 4.64
CA GLU A 48 6.17 -2.87 5.08
C GLU A 48 7.17 -2.02 5.88
N ALA A 49 7.46 -0.79 5.43
CA ALA A 49 8.34 0.13 6.13
C ALA A 49 7.77 0.54 7.50
N LEU A 50 6.49 0.84 7.57
CA LEU A 50 5.83 1.18 8.84
C LEU A 50 5.78 -0.01 9.81
N ALA A 51 5.57 -1.24 9.30
CA ALA A 51 5.66 -2.45 10.12
C ALA A 51 7.07 -2.62 10.72
N ALA A 52 8.10 -2.47 9.89
CA ALA A 52 9.49 -2.54 10.35
C ALA A 52 9.82 -1.44 11.39
N LEU A 53 9.35 -0.20 11.16
CA LEU A 53 9.52 0.91 12.11
C LEU A 53 8.87 0.60 13.48
N ARG A 54 7.77 -0.17 13.48
CA ARG A 54 7.06 -0.61 14.69
C ARG A 54 7.62 -1.91 15.29
N GLY A 55 8.69 -2.47 14.71
CA GLY A 55 9.27 -3.73 15.16
C GLY A 55 8.37 -4.94 14.93
N ARG A 56 7.41 -4.86 14.01
CA ARG A 56 6.48 -5.95 13.70
C ARG A 56 6.97 -6.79 12.52
N ASP A 57 6.94 -8.09 12.65
CA ASP A 57 7.11 -9.06 11.56
C ASP A 57 5.73 -9.57 11.12
N LEU A 58 5.13 -8.91 10.14
CA LEU A 58 3.79 -9.23 9.66
C LEU A 58 3.69 -10.68 9.14
N ALA A 59 4.76 -11.21 8.54
CA ALA A 59 4.79 -12.59 8.07
C ALA A 59 4.72 -13.59 9.23
N ALA A 60 5.51 -13.36 10.29
CA ALA A 60 5.48 -14.17 11.52
C ALA A 60 4.12 -14.05 12.23
N GLU A 61 3.45 -12.93 12.10
CA GLU A 61 2.11 -12.69 12.63
C GLU A 61 0.99 -13.31 11.74
N GLY A 62 1.34 -14.03 10.68
CA GLY A 62 0.38 -14.65 9.76
C GLY A 62 -0.36 -13.63 8.87
N VAL A 63 0.27 -12.50 8.59
CA VAL A 63 -0.26 -11.43 7.74
C VAL A 63 0.52 -11.37 6.43
N CYS A 64 -0.17 -11.46 5.31
CA CYS A 64 0.40 -11.15 4.00
C CYS A 64 -0.08 -9.79 3.49
N VAL A 65 0.85 -8.99 2.99
CA VAL A 65 0.58 -7.71 2.35
C VAL A 65 0.75 -7.87 0.85
N LEU A 66 -0.25 -7.49 0.03
CA LEU A 66 -0.24 -7.71 -1.41
C LEU A 66 -0.54 -6.42 -2.18
N SER A 67 0.22 -6.19 -3.25
CA SER A 67 -0.15 -5.24 -4.30
C SER A 67 -1.03 -5.95 -5.33
N MET A 68 -2.17 -5.38 -5.64
CA MET A 68 -3.12 -5.93 -6.62
C MET A 68 -2.88 -5.43 -8.05
N ASP A 69 -1.90 -4.51 -8.25
CA ASP A 69 -1.66 -3.82 -9.52
C ASP A 69 -2.91 -3.10 -10.05
N GLY A 70 -3.59 -2.40 -9.16
CA GLY A 70 -4.75 -1.55 -9.40
C GLY A 70 -6.01 -1.99 -8.67
N ALA A 71 -6.79 -1.02 -8.21
CA ALA A 71 -8.01 -1.22 -7.41
C ALA A 71 -9.09 -2.07 -8.11
N MET A 72 -9.14 -2.04 -9.45
CA MET A 72 -10.09 -2.86 -10.22
C MET A 72 -9.89 -4.37 -10.03
N ASN A 73 -8.72 -4.79 -9.56
CA ASN A 73 -8.41 -6.19 -9.27
C ASN A 73 -8.92 -6.65 -7.89
N ALA A 74 -9.43 -5.74 -7.04
CA ALA A 74 -9.89 -6.06 -5.69
C ALA A 74 -10.86 -7.26 -5.65
N GLY A 75 -11.80 -7.36 -6.59
CA GLY A 75 -12.73 -8.48 -6.67
C GLY A 75 -12.07 -9.83 -6.99
N ARG A 76 -11.01 -9.83 -7.80
CA ARG A 76 -10.26 -11.07 -8.11
C ARG A 76 -9.47 -11.54 -6.90
N PHE A 77 -8.74 -10.62 -6.26
CA PHE A 77 -7.98 -10.93 -5.05
C PHE A 77 -8.88 -11.31 -3.87
N ALA A 78 -9.98 -10.60 -3.66
CA ALA A 78 -10.94 -10.95 -2.62
C ALA A 78 -11.52 -12.37 -2.79
N ARG A 79 -11.80 -12.78 -4.02
CA ARG A 79 -12.29 -14.13 -4.33
C ARG A 79 -11.26 -15.22 -4.02
N VAL A 80 -9.97 -15.00 -4.34
CA VAL A 80 -8.95 -16.03 -4.13
C VAL A 80 -8.44 -16.07 -2.70
N LEU A 81 -8.39 -14.93 -2.01
CA LEU A 81 -7.85 -14.83 -0.65
C LEU A 81 -8.93 -14.96 0.43
N GLY A 82 -10.14 -14.45 0.17
CA GLY A 82 -11.25 -14.42 1.11
C GLY A 82 -12.00 -15.75 1.25
N PRO A 83 -13.23 -15.72 1.82
CA PRO A 83 -14.01 -16.92 2.15
C PRO A 83 -14.19 -17.93 1.02
N PRO A 84 -14.38 -17.54 -0.25
CA PRO A 84 -14.51 -18.51 -1.33
C PRO A 84 -13.19 -19.22 -1.72
N GLY A 85 -12.05 -18.67 -1.34
CA GLY A 85 -10.72 -19.18 -1.67
C GLY A 85 -9.96 -19.69 -0.45
N LEU A 86 -8.95 -18.93 0.00
CA LEU A 86 -8.09 -19.31 1.13
C LEU A 86 -8.73 -19.08 2.51
N GLY A 87 -9.89 -18.43 2.59
CA GLY A 87 -10.57 -18.15 3.85
C GLY A 87 -9.87 -17.13 4.75
N LEU A 88 -8.96 -16.32 4.20
CA LEU A 88 -8.24 -15.32 4.97
C LEU A 88 -9.16 -14.13 5.32
N ARG A 89 -8.93 -13.54 6.47
CA ARG A 89 -9.50 -12.23 6.80
C ARG A 89 -8.93 -11.17 5.87
N LEU A 90 -9.80 -10.38 5.24
CA LEU A 90 -9.39 -9.33 4.31
C LEU A 90 -9.44 -7.96 4.98
N THR A 91 -8.39 -7.18 4.77
CA THR A 91 -8.29 -5.77 5.13
C THR A 91 -7.53 -5.03 4.02
N GLY A 92 -7.49 -3.70 4.05
CA GLY A 92 -6.74 -2.97 3.02
C GLY A 92 -6.80 -1.46 3.14
N LEU A 93 -6.09 -0.81 2.21
CA LEU A 93 -6.13 0.63 1.98
C LEU A 93 -6.57 0.91 0.56
N CYS A 94 -7.33 1.96 0.37
CA CYS A 94 -7.67 2.46 -0.96
C CYS A 94 -7.82 3.98 -0.95
N ASP A 95 -7.72 4.57 -2.12
CA ASP A 95 -8.11 5.95 -2.35
C ASP A 95 -9.64 6.08 -2.30
N GLU A 96 -10.16 7.25 -1.90
CA GLU A 96 -11.61 7.47 -1.80
C GLU A 96 -12.34 7.15 -3.11
N ARG A 97 -11.75 7.51 -4.25
CA ARG A 97 -12.34 7.25 -5.58
C ARG A 97 -12.40 5.77 -5.93
N GLU A 98 -11.58 4.95 -5.29
CA GLU A 98 -11.45 3.53 -5.59
C GLU A 98 -12.21 2.64 -4.61
N ARG A 99 -12.69 3.20 -3.51
CA ARG A 99 -13.52 2.53 -2.52
C ARG A 99 -14.63 1.66 -3.15
N PRO A 100 -15.36 2.10 -4.20
CA PRO A 100 -16.41 1.28 -4.81
C PRO A 100 -15.92 -0.05 -5.43
N TYR A 101 -14.65 -0.13 -5.85
CA TYR A 101 -14.09 -1.40 -6.37
C TYR A 101 -13.86 -2.39 -5.24
N TYR A 102 -13.33 -1.93 -4.11
CA TYR A 102 -13.15 -2.75 -2.91
C TYR A 102 -14.49 -3.23 -2.36
N ASP A 103 -15.46 -2.33 -2.18
CA ASP A 103 -16.77 -2.67 -1.64
C ASP A 103 -17.47 -3.75 -2.46
N ARG A 104 -17.52 -3.60 -3.79
CA ARG A 104 -18.08 -4.60 -4.69
C ARG A 104 -17.30 -5.91 -4.70
N GLY A 105 -15.97 -5.82 -4.60
CA GLY A 105 -15.10 -6.99 -4.59
C GLY A 105 -15.29 -7.84 -3.33
N LEU A 106 -15.29 -7.19 -2.17
CA LEU A 106 -15.49 -7.84 -0.87
C LEU A 106 -16.90 -8.41 -0.74
N GLU A 107 -17.92 -7.65 -1.15
CA GLU A 107 -19.31 -8.10 -1.14
C GLU A 107 -19.49 -9.39 -1.95
N ARG A 108 -18.96 -9.45 -3.18
CA ARG A 108 -19.02 -10.65 -4.02
C ARG A 108 -18.25 -11.84 -3.45
N ALA A 109 -17.23 -11.58 -2.64
CA ALA A 109 -16.47 -12.59 -1.94
C ALA A 109 -17.07 -12.99 -0.58
N GLY A 110 -18.20 -12.39 -0.17
CA GLY A 110 -18.79 -12.62 1.14
C GLY A 110 -17.92 -12.14 2.30
N ALA A 111 -17.03 -11.19 2.05
CA ALA A 111 -16.11 -10.63 3.05
C ALA A 111 -16.63 -9.31 3.62
N PRO A 112 -16.37 -9.02 4.92
CA PRO A 112 -16.74 -7.74 5.53
C PRO A 112 -16.08 -6.55 4.83
N ARG A 113 -16.80 -5.42 4.71
CA ARG A 113 -16.32 -4.18 4.07
C ARG A 113 -15.70 -3.18 5.05
N ASP A 114 -15.91 -3.38 6.34
CA ASP A 114 -15.44 -2.49 7.42
C ASP A 114 -13.92 -2.54 7.67
N GLY A 115 -13.23 -3.49 7.04
CA GLY A 115 -11.77 -3.63 7.12
C GLY A 115 -10.98 -2.80 6.12
N VAL A 116 -11.63 -2.00 5.24
CA VAL A 116 -10.92 -1.17 4.25
C VAL A 116 -10.87 0.27 4.74
N PHE A 117 -9.65 0.80 4.85
CA PHE A 117 -9.37 2.15 5.28
C PHE A 117 -9.14 3.06 4.07
N VAL A 118 -9.63 4.29 4.13
CA VAL A 118 -9.68 5.18 2.98
C VAL A 118 -8.73 6.35 3.16
N CYS A 119 -7.84 6.55 2.19
CA CYS A 119 -7.06 7.76 2.01
C CYS A 119 -7.91 8.79 1.24
N VAL A 120 -7.95 10.05 1.69
CA VAL A 120 -8.82 11.08 1.09
C VAL A 120 -8.49 11.32 -0.39
N ALA A 121 -7.21 11.38 -0.74
CA ALA A 121 -6.77 11.49 -2.13
C ALA A 121 -5.94 10.27 -2.54
N ASP A 122 -4.77 10.09 -1.95
CA ASP A 122 -3.91 8.91 -2.04
C ASP A 122 -3.00 8.82 -0.82
N LEU A 123 -2.30 7.69 -0.69
CA LEU A 123 -1.41 7.46 0.45
C LEU A 123 -0.22 8.42 0.49
N GLU A 124 0.28 8.85 -0.66
CA GLU A 124 1.35 9.86 -0.72
C GLU A 124 0.91 11.20 -0.15
N GLU A 125 -0.32 11.63 -0.42
CA GLU A 125 -0.84 12.87 0.14
C GLU A 125 -1.02 12.77 1.66
N GLU A 126 -1.46 11.61 2.17
CA GLU A 126 -1.54 11.34 3.61
C GLU A 126 -0.15 11.49 4.27
N LEU A 127 0.89 10.88 3.69
CA LEU A 127 2.26 10.97 4.19
C LEU A 127 2.82 12.41 4.12
N ILE A 128 2.59 13.12 3.00
CA ILE A 128 3.02 14.51 2.85
C ILE A 128 2.33 15.41 3.87
N ARG A 129 1.05 15.18 4.15
CA ARG A 129 0.29 15.96 5.14
C ARG A 129 0.80 15.70 6.56
N ALA A 130 1.09 14.45 6.90
CA ALA A 130 1.60 14.07 8.21
C ALA A 130 3.00 14.64 8.49
N LEU A 131 3.89 14.61 7.49
CA LEU A 131 5.26 15.09 7.62
C LEU A 131 5.39 16.61 7.45
N GLY A 132 4.49 17.22 6.67
CA GLY A 132 4.63 18.60 6.20
C GLY A 132 5.65 18.76 5.07
N ALA A 133 5.44 19.76 4.22
CA ALA A 133 6.25 19.96 3.01
C ALA A 133 7.75 20.11 3.29
N GLN A 134 8.12 20.72 4.42
CA GLN A 134 9.53 20.94 4.75
C GLN A 134 10.27 19.61 4.98
N ARG A 135 9.74 18.71 5.82
CA ARG A 135 10.39 17.42 6.11
C ARG A 135 10.43 16.53 4.87
N VAL A 136 9.40 16.59 4.02
CA VAL A 136 9.43 15.86 2.74
C VAL A 136 10.53 16.40 1.82
N GLU A 137 10.77 17.71 1.76
CA GLU A 137 11.90 18.29 1.00
C GLU A 137 13.27 17.92 1.60
N GLU A 138 13.36 17.83 2.91
CA GLU A 138 14.57 17.34 3.59
C GLU A 138 14.84 15.88 3.21
N THR A 139 13.79 15.03 3.17
CA THR A 139 13.88 13.66 2.68
C THR A 139 14.29 13.61 1.20
N VAL A 140 13.70 14.45 0.35
CA VAL A 140 14.09 14.57 -1.07
C VAL A 140 15.56 14.93 -1.23
N ARG A 141 16.10 15.78 -0.35
CA ARG A 141 17.53 16.13 -0.33
C ARG A 141 18.38 14.94 0.10
N ALA A 142 17.99 14.25 1.18
CA ALA A 142 18.71 13.09 1.70
C ALA A 142 18.78 11.94 0.67
N GLU A 143 17.70 11.76 -0.10
CA GLU A 143 17.62 10.78 -1.19
C GLU A 143 18.38 11.17 -2.48
N GLY A 144 19.05 12.32 -2.50
CA GLY A 144 19.83 12.80 -3.65
C GLY A 144 18.98 13.41 -4.77
N ASP A 145 17.68 13.56 -4.60
CA ASP A 145 16.76 14.05 -5.64
C ASP A 145 16.60 15.59 -5.67
N LEU A 146 17.38 16.34 -4.86
CA LEU A 146 17.23 17.80 -4.74
C LEU A 146 17.34 18.54 -6.08
N ARG A 147 18.28 18.15 -6.96
CA ARG A 147 18.44 18.76 -8.29
C ARG A 147 17.20 18.51 -9.14
N ALA A 148 16.72 17.27 -9.17
CA ALA A 148 15.52 16.90 -9.94
C ALA A 148 14.27 17.64 -9.40
N TRP A 149 14.15 17.77 -8.08
CA TRP A 149 13.08 18.53 -7.43
C TRP A 149 13.10 20.01 -7.80
N ARG A 150 14.25 20.67 -7.77
CA ARG A 150 14.40 22.07 -8.17
C ARG A 150 14.02 22.29 -9.63
N THR A 151 14.48 21.42 -10.54
CA THR A 151 14.12 21.46 -11.95
C THR A 151 12.63 21.23 -12.17
N PHE A 152 12.02 20.30 -11.44
CA PHE A 152 10.57 20.06 -11.54
C PHE A 152 9.77 21.28 -11.09
N ARG A 153 10.16 21.91 -9.98
CA ARG A 153 9.47 23.10 -9.44
C ARG A 153 9.53 24.31 -10.36
N SER A 154 10.63 24.49 -11.12
CA SER A 154 10.80 25.62 -12.05
C SER A 154 9.92 25.52 -13.29
N GLN A 155 9.31 24.36 -13.55
CA GLN A 155 8.43 24.16 -14.71
C GLN A 155 7.19 25.07 -14.64
N PRO A 156 6.76 25.69 -15.77
CA PRO A 156 5.56 26.54 -15.80
C PRO A 156 4.30 25.84 -15.24
N ALA A 157 4.15 24.55 -15.48
CA ALA A 157 3.02 23.76 -15.01
C ALA A 157 2.94 23.61 -13.47
N GLN A 158 3.99 24.00 -12.73
CA GLN A 158 4.00 23.97 -11.26
C GLN A 158 3.70 25.34 -10.63
N ARG A 159 3.63 26.41 -11.43
CA ARG A 159 3.34 27.75 -10.93
C ARG A 159 1.93 27.81 -10.31
N GLY A 160 1.80 28.49 -9.19
CA GLY A 160 0.54 28.65 -8.46
C GLY A 160 0.03 27.40 -7.71
N ARG A 161 0.76 26.27 -7.77
CA ARG A 161 0.43 25.09 -6.96
C ARG A 161 1.03 25.21 -5.56
N SER A 162 0.31 24.70 -4.54
CA SER A 162 0.90 24.56 -3.20
C SER A 162 2.11 23.63 -3.22
N ARG A 163 2.96 23.75 -2.21
CA ARG A 163 4.18 22.95 -2.09
C ARG A 163 3.86 21.45 -1.98
N GLU A 164 2.84 21.09 -1.24
CA GLU A 164 2.37 19.71 -1.05
C GLU A 164 1.92 19.11 -2.39
N ARG A 165 1.13 19.85 -3.17
CA ARG A 165 0.69 19.42 -4.51
C ARG A 165 1.86 19.25 -5.47
N GLN A 166 2.86 20.12 -5.39
CA GLN A 166 4.08 19.99 -6.20
C GLN A 166 4.85 18.72 -5.81
N LEU A 167 5.03 18.46 -4.50
CA LEU A 167 5.69 17.27 -3.98
C LEU A 167 4.97 16.01 -4.42
N ARG A 168 3.66 15.90 -4.18
CA ARG A 168 2.87 14.75 -4.61
C ARG A 168 3.05 14.44 -6.09
N ARG A 169 2.97 15.46 -6.96
CA ARG A 169 3.22 15.29 -8.40
C ARG A 169 4.65 14.85 -8.69
N PHE A 170 5.64 15.42 -8.03
CA PHE A 170 7.04 15.06 -8.19
C PHE A 170 7.30 13.60 -7.83
N LEU A 171 6.75 13.12 -6.73
CA LEU A 171 6.87 11.72 -6.30
C LEU A 171 6.28 10.77 -7.33
N GLY A 172 5.16 11.11 -7.94
CA GLY A 172 4.49 10.32 -8.97
C GLY A 172 5.11 10.37 -10.37
N THR A 173 6.17 11.18 -10.63
CA THR A 173 6.73 11.33 -11.99
C THR A 173 7.42 10.08 -12.53
N ARG A 174 7.82 9.14 -11.66
CA ARG A 174 8.48 7.88 -12.03
C ARG A 174 8.04 6.76 -11.10
N LYS A 175 7.70 5.59 -11.65
CA LYS A 175 7.25 4.42 -10.89
C LYS A 175 8.23 4.05 -9.75
N GLY A 176 9.51 3.94 -10.03
CA GLY A 176 10.53 3.61 -9.02
C GLY A 176 10.67 4.69 -7.93
N ARG A 177 10.48 5.97 -8.28
CA ARG A 177 10.47 7.05 -7.31
C ARG A 177 9.30 6.91 -6.35
N LYS A 178 8.08 6.69 -6.86
CA LYS A 178 6.87 6.51 -6.04
C LYS A 178 7.07 5.41 -5.00
N ILE A 179 7.56 4.24 -5.39
CA ILE A 179 7.84 3.11 -4.49
C ILE A 179 8.88 3.49 -3.43
N ARG A 180 10.01 4.07 -3.84
CA ARG A 180 11.08 4.47 -2.91
C ARG A 180 10.57 5.45 -1.87
N TYR A 181 9.83 6.48 -2.30
CA TYR A 181 9.30 7.50 -1.38
C TYR A 181 8.16 6.98 -0.51
N GLY A 182 7.37 6.02 -0.94
CA GLY A 182 6.44 5.31 -0.06
C GLY A 182 7.16 4.77 1.17
N ARG A 183 8.31 4.11 0.97
CA ARG A 183 9.14 3.59 2.04
C ARG A 183 9.76 4.69 2.90
N VAL A 184 10.55 5.59 2.32
CA VAL A 184 11.36 6.55 3.10
C VAL A 184 10.52 7.60 3.83
N LEU A 185 9.33 7.95 3.31
CA LEU A 185 8.41 8.84 4.01
C LEU A 185 7.76 8.12 5.20
N ALA A 186 7.43 6.84 5.07
CA ALA A 186 6.94 6.04 6.19
C ALA A 186 8.02 5.92 7.30
N GLU A 187 9.28 5.66 6.93
CA GLU A 187 10.42 5.62 7.84
C GLU A 187 10.69 6.95 8.57
N ALA A 188 10.30 8.09 7.97
CA ALA A 188 10.45 9.42 8.54
C ALA A 188 9.35 9.82 9.53
N LEU A 189 8.26 9.04 9.66
CA LEU A 189 7.18 9.28 10.61
C LEU A 189 7.65 9.06 12.05
N ARG A 190 7.17 9.90 12.95
CA ARG A 190 7.36 9.73 14.41
C ARG A 190 6.15 9.07 15.04
N PRO A 191 6.27 8.52 16.25
CA PRO A 191 5.11 8.09 17.02
C PRO A 191 4.06 9.22 17.13
N GLY A 192 2.79 8.90 16.81
CA GLY A 192 1.69 9.87 16.81
C GLY A 192 1.52 10.70 15.54
N GLU A 193 2.42 10.56 14.54
CA GLU A 193 2.29 11.25 13.24
C GLU A 193 1.70 10.34 12.14
N VAL A 194 1.48 9.05 12.43
CA VAL A 194 1.01 8.11 11.42
C VAL A 194 -0.40 8.51 10.96
N PRO A 195 -0.65 8.60 9.64
CA PRO A 195 -1.97 8.93 9.12
C PRO A 195 -3.07 7.98 9.61
N ALA A 196 -4.26 8.52 9.89
CA ALA A 196 -5.38 7.75 10.43
C ALA A 196 -5.74 6.48 9.61
N PRO A 197 -5.72 6.48 8.26
CA PRO A 197 -5.96 5.26 7.49
C PRO A 197 -4.94 4.16 7.77
N LEU A 198 -3.65 4.51 7.92
CA LEU A 198 -2.61 3.56 8.28
C LEU A 198 -2.75 3.07 9.73
N GLU A 199 -3.06 3.97 10.69
CA GLU A 199 -3.36 3.56 12.07
C GLU A 199 -4.54 2.60 12.12
N GLY A 200 -5.62 2.91 11.41
CA GLY A 200 -6.78 2.04 11.30
C GLY A 200 -6.41 0.66 10.74
N LEU A 201 -5.63 0.62 9.66
CA LEU A 201 -5.14 -0.64 9.10
C LEU A 201 -4.36 -1.45 10.14
N PHE A 202 -3.35 -0.84 10.77
CA PHE A 202 -2.49 -1.53 11.75
C PHE A 202 -3.25 -1.99 13.00
N SER A 203 -4.33 -1.33 13.38
CA SER A 203 -5.21 -1.77 14.47
C SER A 203 -6.00 -3.04 14.17
N ARG A 204 -6.13 -3.41 12.89
CA ARG A 204 -6.82 -4.62 12.43
C ARG A 204 -5.88 -5.81 12.23
N LEU A 205 -4.58 -5.58 12.21
CA LEU A 205 -3.56 -6.59 12.09
C LEU A 205 -3.15 -7.11 13.45
#